data_0579a06fa9bceb438697bb68b9306452
#
_entry.id   0579a06fa9bceb438697bb68b9306452
#
_cell.length_a   1.000
_cell.length_b   1.000
_cell.length_c   1.000
_cell.angle_alpha   90.00
_cell.angle_beta   90.00
_cell.angle_gamma   90.00
#
_symmetry.space_group_name_H-M   'P 1'
#
loop_
_entity.id
_entity.type
_entity.pdbx_description
1 polymer ?
#
loop_
_entity_poly.entity_id
_entity_poly.type
_entity_poly.pdbx_seq_one_letter_code
_entity_poly.pdbx_strand_id
1 'polypeptide(L)'
;MAMRAETFRRHLTGWALTALAAWLFQVQFTFGVNISPSLPESVFLIHKGERPHRGEYVAFRWRGGGPYESGTPFVKVLEGVPGDTVQRYGRSFFLNGQFVSVAKRTGQRGQTLDVGPEGVIPAGRFYVHAPHPDSLDSRYALTGWIDRTQIIGRAYALF
;
A
#
# COMPACT_ATOMS: atom_id res chain seq x y z
N MET A 1 42.88 -32.90 -15.12
CA MET A 1 41.49 -32.80 -15.55
C MET A 1 40.51 -32.71 -14.38
N ALA A 2 40.72 -33.41 -13.28
CA ALA A 2 39.88 -33.40 -12.06
C ALA A 2 39.72 -31.99 -11.38
N MET A 3 40.82 -31.25 -11.25
CA MET A 3 40.87 -29.93 -10.60
C MET A 3 39.95 -28.86 -11.28
N ARG A 4 39.79 -28.93 -12.61
CA ARG A 4 38.85 -28.04 -13.35
C ARG A 4 37.38 -28.39 -13.09
N ALA A 5 37.05 -29.65 -12.92
CA ALA A 5 35.72 -30.12 -12.66
C ALA A 5 35.23 -29.73 -11.23
N GLU A 6 36.13 -29.79 -10.23
CA GLU A 6 35.82 -29.37 -8.86
C GLU A 6 35.60 -27.88 -8.76
N THR A 7 36.43 -27.06 -9.42
CA THR A 7 36.23 -25.60 -9.47
C THR A 7 34.92 -25.25 -10.13
N PHE A 8 34.57 -25.88 -11.23
CA PHE A 8 33.29 -25.67 -11.94
C PHE A 8 32.09 -26.06 -11.05
N ARG A 9 32.14 -27.21 -10.37
CA ARG A 9 31.10 -27.64 -9.44
C ARG A 9 30.91 -26.65 -8.28
N ARG A 10 31.97 -26.13 -7.69
CA ARG A 10 31.91 -25.12 -6.62
C ARG A 10 31.23 -23.83 -7.10
N HIS A 11 31.54 -23.36 -8.32
CA HIS A 11 30.86 -22.21 -8.91
C HIS A 11 29.40 -22.47 -9.19
N LEU A 12 29.02 -23.65 -9.71
CA LEU A 12 27.63 -24.04 -9.91
C LEU A 12 26.85 -24.08 -8.62
N THR A 13 27.42 -24.64 -7.55
CA THR A 13 26.77 -24.67 -6.23
C THR A 13 26.59 -23.26 -5.69
N GLY A 14 27.59 -22.38 -5.85
CA GLY A 14 27.50 -20.98 -5.44
C GLY A 14 26.37 -20.24 -6.16
N TRP A 15 26.30 -20.38 -7.50
CA TRP A 15 25.23 -19.77 -8.29
C TRP A 15 23.84 -20.32 -7.94
N ALA A 16 23.74 -21.64 -7.69
CA ALA A 16 22.48 -22.26 -7.29
C ALA A 16 21.98 -21.72 -5.93
N LEU A 17 22.87 -21.57 -4.96
CA LEU A 17 22.55 -21.00 -3.65
C LEU A 17 22.13 -19.52 -3.77
N THR A 18 22.83 -18.74 -4.58
CA THR A 18 22.48 -17.32 -4.83
C THR A 18 21.11 -17.21 -5.51
N ALA A 19 20.86 -18.05 -6.51
CA ALA A 19 19.55 -18.06 -7.20
C ALA A 19 18.42 -18.47 -6.25
N LEU A 20 18.66 -19.47 -5.40
CA LEU A 20 17.70 -19.89 -4.38
C LEU A 20 17.42 -18.76 -3.37
N ALA A 21 18.47 -18.10 -2.88
CA ALA A 21 18.32 -16.99 -1.95
C ALA A 21 17.56 -15.81 -2.58
N ALA A 22 17.87 -15.46 -3.83
CA ALA A 22 17.15 -14.43 -4.57
C ALA A 22 15.69 -14.80 -4.80
N TRP A 23 15.41 -16.06 -5.12
CA TRP A 23 14.05 -16.56 -5.27
C TRP A 23 13.26 -16.49 -3.95
N LEU A 24 13.85 -16.95 -2.84
CA LEU A 24 13.24 -16.87 -1.51
C LEU A 24 12.96 -15.42 -1.11
N PHE A 25 13.89 -14.51 -1.41
CA PHE A 25 13.68 -13.09 -1.19
C PHE A 25 12.49 -12.55 -2.00
N GLN A 26 12.42 -12.84 -3.30
CA GLN A 26 11.32 -12.40 -4.17
C GLN A 26 9.96 -12.98 -3.79
N VAL A 27 9.92 -14.18 -3.19
CA VAL A 27 8.67 -14.77 -2.67
C VAL A 27 8.13 -13.93 -1.51
N GLN A 28 9.00 -13.48 -0.62
CA GLN A 28 8.64 -12.74 0.60
C GLN A 28 8.55 -11.23 0.40
N PHE A 29 9.42 -10.68 -0.44
CA PHE A 29 9.55 -9.23 -0.60
C PHE A 29 9.31 -8.79 -2.04
N THR A 30 8.97 -7.51 -2.19
CA THR A 30 8.97 -6.82 -3.47
C THR A 30 9.24 -5.33 -3.24
N PHE A 31 9.76 -4.64 -4.25
CA PHE A 31 9.91 -3.20 -4.20
C PHE A 31 8.66 -2.51 -4.74
N GLY A 32 8.30 -1.39 -4.12
CA GLY A 32 7.30 -0.45 -4.61
C GLY A 32 7.93 0.90 -4.86
N VAL A 33 7.56 1.54 -5.97
CA VAL A 33 7.98 2.92 -6.28
C VAL A 33 6.76 3.81 -6.22
N ASN A 34 6.82 4.86 -5.40
CA ASN A 34 5.81 5.89 -5.34
C ASN A 34 6.12 6.97 -6.38
N ILE A 35 5.36 6.98 -7.46
CA ILE A 35 5.50 7.94 -8.55
C ILE A 35 4.62 9.19 -8.37
N SER A 36 3.90 9.27 -7.25
CA SER A 36 2.99 10.38 -6.93
C SER A 36 3.46 11.14 -5.68
N PRO A 37 3.14 12.42 -5.53
CA PRO A 37 3.52 13.19 -4.32
C PRO A 37 2.69 12.82 -3.08
N SER A 38 1.97 11.70 -3.10
CA SER A 38 1.05 11.32 -2.02
C SER A 38 1.72 11.01 -0.68
N LEU A 39 2.94 10.49 -0.72
CA LEU A 39 3.82 10.24 0.43
C LEU A 39 5.17 10.88 0.16
N PRO A 40 5.91 11.30 1.20
CA PRO A 40 7.22 11.90 1.04
C PRO A 40 8.27 10.91 0.51
N GLU A 41 8.11 9.62 0.82
CA GLU A 41 9.04 8.58 0.41
C GLU A 41 8.74 8.08 -1.00
N SER A 42 9.80 7.76 -1.74
CA SER A 42 9.72 7.33 -3.14
C SER A 42 9.88 5.82 -3.32
N VAL A 43 10.61 5.14 -2.44
CA VAL A 43 10.93 3.71 -2.57
C VAL A 43 10.55 2.96 -1.30
N PHE A 44 9.84 1.87 -1.47
CA PHE A 44 9.39 1.00 -0.39
C PHE A 44 9.84 -0.45 -0.62
N LEU A 45 10.26 -1.11 0.46
CA LEU A 45 10.34 -2.56 0.53
C LEU A 45 9.02 -3.10 1.10
N ILE A 46 8.33 -3.95 0.35
CA ILE A 46 7.04 -4.51 0.75
C ILE A 46 7.27 -5.96 1.20
N HIS A 47 6.98 -6.26 2.46
CA HIS A 47 6.94 -7.62 2.98
C HIS A 47 5.55 -8.21 2.74
N LYS A 48 5.47 -9.12 1.78
CA LYS A 48 4.20 -9.73 1.34
C LYS A 48 3.60 -10.59 2.46
N GLY A 49 2.29 -10.44 2.67
CA GLY A 49 1.56 -11.20 3.69
C GLY A 49 1.73 -10.70 5.12
N GLU A 50 2.70 -9.83 5.40
CA GLU A 50 2.81 -9.19 6.71
C GLU A 50 1.65 -8.21 6.91
N ARG A 51 1.06 -8.23 8.10
CA ARG A 51 -0.06 -7.35 8.46
C ARG A 51 0.47 -6.05 9.02
N PRO A 52 0.20 -4.90 8.36
CA PRO A 52 0.55 -3.61 8.92
C PRO A 52 -0.34 -3.29 10.13
N HIS A 53 0.23 -2.56 11.08
CA HIS A 53 -0.50 -1.97 12.20
C HIS A 53 -0.91 -0.52 11.88
N ARG A 54 -1.77 0.04 12.71
CA ARG A 54 -2.16 1.45 12.60
C ARG A 54 -0.93 2.36 12.63
N GLY A 55 -0.89 3.35 11.74
CA GLY A 55 0.22 4.27 11.56
C GLY A 55 1.34 3.76 10.66
N GLU A 56 1.29 2.50 10.22
CA GLU A 56 2.30 1.92 9.32
C GLU A 56 1.88 2.02 7.86
N TYR A 57 2.85 1.92 6.97
CA TYR A 57 2.58 1.87 5.54
C TYR A 57 2.02 0.51 5.14
N VAL A 58 0.93 0.53 4.40
CA VAL A 58 0.27 -0.62 3.80
C VAL A 58 0.38 -0.55 2.29
N ALA A 59 0.88 -1.62 1.68
CA ALA A 59 0.80 -1.83 0.24
C ALA A 59 -0.45 -2.63 -0.10
N PHE A 60 -1.23 -2.15 -1.07
CA PHE A 60 -2.46 -2.81 -1.50
C PHE A 60 -2.69 -2.67 -3.01
N ARG A 61 -3.48 -3.57 -3.58
CA ARG A 61 -3.87 -3.52 -4.99
C ARG A 61 -5.07 -2.61 -5.18
N TRP A 62 -4.95 -1.67 -6.10
CA TRP A 62 -6.07 -0.84 -6.53
C TRP A 62 -7.17 -1.70 -7.16
N ARG A 63 -8.43 -1.49 -6.78
CA ARG A 63 -9.56 -2.26 -7.31
C ARG A 63 -10.03 -1.83 -8.69
N GLY A 64 -9.46 -0.77 -9.22
CA GLY A 64 -9.85 -0.19 -10.51
C GLY A 64 -10.73 1.04 -10.36
N GLY A 65 -10.96 1.69 -11.49
CA GLY A 65 -11.69 2.94 -11.59
C GLY A 65 -10.78 4.18 -11.51
N GLY A 66 -11.29 5.32 -11.99
CA GLY A 66 -10.53 6.55 -12.10
C GLY A 66 -9.34 6.44 -13.06
N PRO A 67 -8.20 7.09 -12.74
CA PRO A 67 -7.07 7.18 -13.66
C PRO A 67 -6.12 5.97 -13.62
N TYR A 68 -6.35 4.99 -12.76
CA TYR A 68 -5.44 3.87 -12.56
C TYR A 68 -6.09 2.53 -12.92
N GLU A 69 -5.30 1.62 -13.47
CA GLU A 69 -5.73 0.27 -13.80
C GLU A 69 -5.93 -0.58 -12.55
N SER A 70 -6.87 -1.54 -12.65
CA SER A 70 -7.08 -2.54 -11.59
C SER A 70 -5.81 -3.36 -11.36
N GLY A 71 -5.48 -3.60 -10.10
CA GLY A 71 -4.28 -4.34 -9.71
C GLY A 71 -3.03 -3.47 -9.51
N THR A 72 -3.07 -2.18 -9.90
CA THR A 72 -1.96 -1.24 -9.63
C THR A 72 -1.64 -1.21 -8.14
N PRO A 73 -0.37 -1.41 -7.73
CA PRO A 73 0.01 -1.35 -6.32
C PRO A 73 0.03 0.10 -5.82
N PHE A 74 -0.61 0.32 -4.68
CA PHE A 74 -0.61 1.59 -3.95
C PHE A 74 0.04 1.40 -2.59
N VAL A 75 0.71 2.45 -2.09
CA VAL A 75 1.16 2.53 -0.71
C VAL A 75 0.50 3.74 -0.04
N LYS A 76 -0.06 3.53 1.15
CA LYS A 76 -0.68 4.56 2.00
C LYS A 76 -0.39 4.25 3.47
N VAL A 77 -0.71 5.18 4.35
CA VAL A 77 -0.70 4.92 5.80
C VAL A 77 -2.01 4.21 6.18
N LEU A 78 -1.92 3.15 6.96
CA LEU A 78 -3.06 2.47 7.57
C LEU A 78 -3.50 3.26 8.80
N GLU A 79 -4.55 4.06 8.66
CA GLU A 79 -5.06 4.91 9.75
C GLU A 79 -6.15 4.24 10.56
N GLY A 80 -7.08 3.54 9.89
CA GLY A 80 -8.25 2.94 10.53
C GLY A 80 -8.32 1.43 10.33
N VAL A 81 -8.70 0.74 11.41
CA VAL A 81 -8.87 -0.71 11.47
C VAL A 81 -10.31 -1.08 11.83
N PRO A 82 -10.73 -2.35 11.65
CA PRO A 82 -12.07 -2.79 12.04
C PRO A 82 -12.44 -2.37 13.46
N GLY A 83 -13.66 -1.82 13.61
CA GLY A 83 -14.18 -1.31 14.88
C GLY A 83 -13.93 0.19 15.12
N ASP A 84 -13.02 0.82 14.38
CA ASP A 84 -12.89 2.29 14.43
C ASP A 84 -14.10 2.98 13.82
N THR A 85 -14.35 4.21 14.25
CA THR A 85 -15.45 5.02 13.74
C THR A 85 -14.91 6.16 12.86
N VAL A 86 -15.31 6.17 11.60
CA VAL A 86 -15.10 7.27 10.68
C VAL A 86 -16.30 8.22 10.78
N GLN A 87 -16.03 9.47 11.09
CA GLN A 87 -17.04 10.54 11.16
C GLN A 87 -16.72 11.58 10.09
N ARG A 88 -17.75 12.21 9.55
CA ARG A 88 -17.61 13.22 8.52
C ARG A 88 -18.51 14.42 8.79
N TYR A 89 -17.91 15.60 8.79
CA TYR A 89 -18.63 16.87 8.81
C TYR A 89 -18.35 17.63 7.51
N GLY A 90 -19.32 17.64 6.63
CA GLY A 90 -19.13 18.13 5.27
C GLY A 90 -18.09 17.29 4.53
N ARG A 91 -16.89 17.81 4.32
CA ARG A 91 -15.78 17.09 3.67
C ARG A 91 -14.60 16.83 4.61
N SER A 92 -14.72 17.21 5.88
CA SER A 92 -13.73 16.96 6.91
C SER A 92 -13.93 15.58 7.50
N PHE A 93 -12.88 14.75 7.51
CA PHE A 93 -12.88 13.40 8.03
C PHE A 93 -12.23 13.33 9.40
N PHE A 94 -12.82 12.55 10.28
CA PHE A 94 -12.36 12.26 11.63
C PHE A 94 -12.34 10.75 11.85
N LEU A 95 -11.34 10.26 12.54
CA LEU A 95 -11.23 8.86 12.94
C LEU A 95 -11.20 8.80 14.47
N ASN A 96 -12.18 8.12 15.07
CA ASN A 96 -12.36 8.06 16.52
C ASN A 96 -12.37 9.45 17.19
N GLY A 97 -12.98 10.43 16.52
CA GLY A 97 -13.04 11.82 16.99
C GLY A 97 -11.80 12.66 16.70
N GLN A 98 -10.73 12.09 16.20
CA GLN A 98 -9.52 12.84 15.80
C GLN A 98 -9.59 13.26 14.34
N PHE A 99 -9.28 14.53 14.08
CA PHE A 99 -9.23 15.06 12.70
C PHE A 99 -8.15 14.37 11.88
N VAL A 100 -8.52 13.89 10.69
CA VAL A 100 -7.60 13.25 9.75
C VAL A 100 -7.25 14.22 8.62
N SER A 101 -8.23 14.68 7.86
CA SER A 101 -8.00 15.51 6.68
C SER A 101 -9.32 16.00 6.06
N VAL A 102 -9.20 16.85 5.03
CA VAL A 102 -10.32 17.34 4.23
C VAL A 102 -10.28 16.74 2.83
N ALA A 103 -11.40 16.22 2.35
CA ALA A 103 -11.54 15.74 0.98
C ALA A 103 -11.79 16.89 0.01
N LYS A 104 -11.07 16.95 -1.10
CA LYS A 104 -11.26 17.95 -2.18
C LYS A 104 -12.55 17.65 -2.94
N ARG A 105 -13.14 18.69 -3.53
CA ARG A 105 -14.35 18.56 -4.39
C ARG A 105 -14.01 18.02 -5.76
N THR A 106 -12.84 18.41 -6.27
CA THR A 106 -12.39 18.10 -7.63
C THR A 106 -10.99 17.53 -7.63
N GLY A 107 -10.73 16.56 -8.46
CA GLY A 107 -9.42 16.01 -8.72
C GLY A 107 -8.59 16.90 -9.65
N GLN A 108 -7.33 16.52 -9.88
CA GLN A 108 -6.37 17.26 -10.70
C GLN A 108 -6.81 17.44 -12.16
N ARG A 109 -7.69 16.58 -12.69
CA ARG A 109 -8.24 16.65 -14.05
C ARG A 109 -9.63 17.31 -14.10
N GLY A 110 -10.05 17.98 -13.01
CA GLY A 110 -11.35 18.63 -12.93
C GLY A 110 -12.55 17.70 -12.65
N GLN A 111 -12.32 16.39 -12.53
CA GLN A 111 -13.37 15.43 -12.21
C GLN A 111 -13.90 15.62 -10.78
N THR A 112 -15.21 15.48 -10.61
CA THR A 112 -15.84 15.51 -9.28
C THR A 112 -15.38 14.31 -8.45
N LEU A 113 -15.08 14.55 -7.18
CA LEU A 113 -14.69 13.53 -6.22
C LEU A 113 -15.76 13.39 -5.14
N ASP A 114 -16.45 12.27 -5.16
CA ASP A 114 -17.41 11.90 -4.12
C ASP A 114 -16.68 11.51 -2.85
N VAL A 115 -17.27 11.87 -1.71
CA VAL A 115 -16.69 11.55 -0.38
C VAL A 115 -16.83 10.07 -0.06
N GLY A 116 -15.84 9.57 0.65
CA GLY A 116 -15.78 8.17 1.11
C GLY A 116 -16.82 7.84 2.19
N PRO A 117 -16.89 6.57 2.55
CA PRO A 117 -17.85 6.07 3.53
C PRO A 117 -17.54 6.59 4.94
N GLU A 118 -18.61 6.68 5.76
CA GLU A 118 -18.57 6.99 7.18
C GLU A 118 -19.26 5.87 8.00
N GLY A 119 -19.05 5.86 9.30
CA GLY A 119 -19.57 4.86 10.22
C GLY A 119 -18.48 3.97 10.81
N VAL A 120 -18.87 2.88 11.43
CA VAL A 120 -17.94 1.90 12.00
C VAL A 120 -17.31 1.07 10.89
N ILE A 121 -15.98 1.01 10.87
CA ILE A 121 -15.24 0.22 9.88
C ILE A 121 -15.56 -1.27 10.09
N PRO A 122 -16.12 -1.96 9.08
CA PRO A 122 -16.50 -3.35 9.20
C PRO A 122 -15.29 -4.30 9.33
N ALA A 123 -15.53 -5.51 9.79
CA ALA A 123 -14.51 -6.57 9.80
C ALA A 123 -13.92 -6.77 8.40
N GLY A 124 -12.59 -6.85 8.33
CA GLY A 124 -11.86 -7.03 7.07
C GLY A 124 -11.76 -5.79 6.19
N ARG A 125 -12.20 -4.63 6.67
CA ARG A 125 -12.07 -3.33 5.99
C ARG A 125 -11.10 -2.43 6.73
N PHE A 126 -10.46 -1.51 5.98
CA PHE A 126 -9.42 -0.64 6.51
C PHE A 126 -9.52 0.74 5.89
N TYR A 127 -9.27 1.77 6.69
CA TYR A 127 -9.18 3.16 6.24
C TYR A 127 -7.71 3.49 5.99
N VAL A 128 -7.40 3.88 4.77
CA VAL A 128 -6.05 4.28 4.36
C VAL A 128 -6.03 5.76 4.00
N HIS A 129 -4.94 6.43 4.33
CA HIS A 129 -4.77 7.85 4.09
C HIS A 129 -3.33 8.18 3.69
N ALA A 130 -3.13 9.30 3.03
CA ALA A 130 -1.84 9.93 2.85
C ALA A 130 -1.96 11.45 3.01
N PRO A 131 -0.94 12.12 3.58
CA PRO A 131 -1.02 13.51 3.99
C PRO A 131 -1.21 14.50 2.83
N HIS A 132 -0.78 14.14 1.62
CA HIS A 132 -0.91 15.02 0.47
C HIS A 132 -2.39 15.24 0.09
N PRO A 133 -2.82 16.50 -0.15
CA PRO A 133 -4.23 16.81 -0.43
C PRO A 133 -4.76 16.18 -1.71
N ASP A 134 -3.92 15.88 -2.69
CA ASP A 134 -4.29 15.23 -3.95
C ASP A 134 -4.19 13.69 -3.90
N SER A 135 -3.89 13.13 -2.73
CA SER A 135 -3.85 11.68 -2.57
C SER A 135 -5.23 11.06 -2.78
N LEU A 136 -5.30 10.04 -3.62
CA LEU A 136 -6.49 9.21 -3.76
C LEU A 136 -6.44 8.12 -2.68
N ASP A 137 -7.32 8.25 -1.68
CA ASP A 137 -7.36 7.41 -0.49
C ASP A 137 -8.79 7.30 0.06
N SER A 138 -8.97 6.78 1.27
CA SER A 138 -10.30 6.46 1.83
C SER A 138 -11.20 7.67 2.07
N ARG A 139 -10.69 8.90 1.94
CA ARG A 139 -11.53 10.11 1.90
C ARG A 139 -12.49 10.14 0.72
N TYR A 140 -12.25 9.35 -0.31
CA TYR A 140 -13.03 9.33 -1.55
C TYR A 140 -13.75 8.00 -1.75
N ALA A 141 -14.99 8.07 -2.25
CA ALA A 141 -15.82 6.90 -2.53
C ALA A 141 -15.15 5.92 -3.51
N LEU A 142 -14.35 6.46 -4.45
CA LEU A 142 -13.60 5.67 -5.42
C LEU A 142 -12.62 4.70 -4.76
N THR A 143 -11.97 5.09 -3.67
CA THR A 143 -11.13 4.20 -2.85
C THR A 143 -11.98 3.45 -1.82
N GLY A 144 -12.78 4.20 -1.08
CA GLY A 144 -13.54 3.68 0.05
C GLY A 144 -12.63 3.06 1.11
N TRP A 145 -13.17 2.16 1.90
CA TRP A 145 -12.35 1.30 2.76
C TRP A 145 -11.78 0.16 1.94
N ILE A 146 -10.46 -0.06 2.02
CA ILE A 146 -9.83 -1.17 1.32
C ILE A 146 -10.20 -2.50 1.97
N ASP A 147 -10.34 -3.54 1.15
CA ASP A 147 -10.62 -4.90 1.61
C ASP A 147 -9.31 -5.60 2.00
N ARG A 148 -9.39 -6.51 2.95
CA ARG A 148 -8.25 -7.33 3.38
C ARG A 148 -7.61 -8.09 2.21
N THR A 149 -8.41 -8.53 1.24
CA THR A 149 -7.94 -9.25 0.06
C THR A 149 -7.12 -8.39 -0.90
N GLN A 150 -7.26 -7.06 -0.81
CA GLN A 150 -6.45 -6.14 -1.58
C GLN A 150 -5.05 -5.95 -0.99
N ILE A 151 -4.85 -6.22 0.31
CA ILE A 151 -3.58 -5.97 1.01
C ILE A 151 -2.51 -6.93 0.47
N ILE A 152 -1.41 -6.35 0.00
CA ILE A 152 -0.20 -7.08 -0.42
C ILE A 152 0.65 -7.39 0.82
N GLY A 153 0.83 -6.39 1.70
CA GLY A 153 1.63 -6.51 2.89
C GLY A 153 1.99 -5.16 3.50
N ARG A 154 2.86 -5.19 4.51
CA ARG A 154 3.45 -4.01 5.11
C ARG A 154 4.55 -3.45 4.22
N ALA A 155 4.59 -2.12 4.08
CA ALA A 155 5.62 -1.43 3.34
C ALA A 155 6.58 -0.70 4.30
N TYR A 156 7.86 -0.78 4.01
CA TYR A 156 8.94 -0.12 4.75
C TYR A 156 9.55 0.95 3.84
N ALA A 157 9.57 2.18 4.30
CA ALA A 157 10.17 3.28 3.56
C ALA A 157 11.69 3.11 3.51
N LEU A 158 12.28 3.26 2.34
CA LEU A 158 13.73 3.19 2.13
C LEU A 158 14.31 4.58 1.81
N PHE A 159 13.63 5.35 0.93
CA PHE A 159 14.04 6.68 0.47
C PHE A 159 12.83 7.55 0.16
#